data_09b875d8b13461e338f266564144bdcd
#
_entry.id   09b875d8b13461e338f266564144bdcd
#
_cell.length_a   1.000
_cell.length_b   1.000
_cell.length_c   1.000
_cell.angle_alpha   90.00
_cell.angle_beta   90.00
_cell.angle_gamma   90.00
#
_symmetry.space_group_name_H-M   'P 1'
#
loop_
_entity.id
_entity.type
_entity.pdbx_description
1 polymer ?
#
loop_
_entity_poly.entity_id
_entity_poly.type
_entity_poly.pdbx_seq_one_letter_code
_entity_poly.pdbx_strand_id
1 'polypeptide(L)'
;GPEPFDPALTGATFHRALATSSSRVKTKLLSQRPIAGIGNIYADEALWRSGIHPGTRRLGPERSERLLGHLREVLGEALDNGGTTLRDYRTPDGGSGRNQHHLDCYGRSGQPCRSCGDLLISRSMDQRTTTWCPTCQAR
;
A
#
# COMPACT_ATOMS: atom_id res chain seq x y z
N GLY A 1 13.48 5.60 -7.80
CA GLY A 1 12.30 6.37 -8.22
C GLY A 1 12.14 7.70 -7.51
N PRO A 2 11.20 8.51 -7.92
CA PRO A 2 10.99 9.81 -7.30
C PRO A 2 10.49 9.67 -5.86
N GLU A 3 10.82 10.66 -5.04
CA GLU A 3 10.32 10.74 -3.67
C GLU A 3 8.80 10.95 -3.67
N PRO A 4 8.07 10.38 -2.69
CA PRO A 4 6.61 10.42 -2.69
C PRO A 4 6.01 11.82 -2.72
N PHE A 5 6.67 12.80 -2.11
CA PHE A 5 6.14 14.17 -2.03
C PHE A 5 6.83 15.14 -2.98
N ASP A 6 7.65 14.62 -3.90
CA ASP A 6 8.27 15.45 -4.93
C ASP A 6 7.17 16.02 -5.84
N PRO A 7 7.10 17.36 -6.01
CA PRO A 7 6.11 17.96 -6.90
C PRO A 7 6.20 17.50 -8.37
N ALA A 8 7.36 16.98 -8.78
CA ALA A 8 7.52 16.44 -10.14
C ALA A 8 6.83 15.08 -10.31
N LEU A 9 6.49 14.40 -9.20
CA LEU A 9 5.76 13.15 -9.24
C LEU A 9 4.26 13.47 -9.31
N THR A 10 3.70 13.36 -10.51
CA THR A 10 2.28 13.60 -10.76
C THR A 10 1.57 12.30 -11.07
N GLY A 11 0.23 12.33 -11.10
CA GLY A 11 -0.55 11.16 -11.50
C GLY A 11 -0.13 10.66 -12.87
N ALA A 12 0.14 11.56 -13.80
CA ALA A 12 0.56 11.21 -15.16
C ALA A 12 1.94 10.54 -15.20
N THR A 13 2.92 11.10 -14.48
CA THR A 13 4.26 10.51 -14.46
C THR A 13 4.26 9.16 -13.73
N PHE A 14 3.48 9.05 -12.67
CA PHE A 14 3.33 7.80 -11.92
C PHE A 14 2.69 6.73 -12.82
N HIS A 15 1.61 7.08 -13.52
CA HIS A 15 0.96 6.17 -14.45
C HIS A 15 1.94 5.66 -15.53
N ARG A 16 2.70 6.55 -16.13
CA ARG A 16 3.69 6.17 -17.14
C ARG A 16 4.74 5.22 -16.56
N ALA A 17 5.20 5.48 -15.35
CA ALA A 17 6.18 4.62 -14.69
C ALA A 17 5.61 3.23 -14.40
N LEU A 18 4.36 3.14 -13.97
CA LEU A 18 3.70 1.85 -13.77
C LEU A 18 3.55 1.09 -15.07
N ALA A 19 3.31 1.79 -16.18
CA ALA A 19 3.08 1.17 -17.48
C ALA A 19 4.34 0.57 -18.11
N THR A 20 5.53 0.85 -17.58
CA THR A 20 6.78 0.30 -18.12
C THR A 20 6.98 -1.17 -17.80
N SER A 21 6.15 -1.75 -16.95
CA SER A 21 6.27 -3.14 -16.54
C SER A 21 4.90 -3.83 -16.58
N SER A 22 4.89 -5.12 -16.84
CA SER A 22 3.68 -5.94 -16.79
C SER A 22 3.56 -6.71 -15.47
N SER A 23 4.43 -6.44 -14.51
CA SER A 23 4.36 -7.07 -13.20
C SER A 23 3.11 -6.67 -12.43
N ARG A 24 2.81 -7.38 -11.36
CA ARG A 24 1.71 -6.99 -10.45
C ARG A 24 1.97 -5.60 -9.89
N VAL A 25 0.91 -4.84 -9.64
CA VAL A 25 1.04 -3.47 -9.12
C VAL A 25 1.83 -3.45 -7.81
N LYS A 26 1.58 -4.39 -6.92
CA LYS A 26 2.35 -4.44 -5.67
C LYS A 26 3.84 -4.66 -5.93
N THR A 27 4.19 -5.55 -6.84
CA THR A 27 5.58 -5.78 -7.23
C THR A 27 6.23 -4.50 -7.75
N LYS A 28 5.51 -3.77 -8.59
CA LYS A 28 5.99 -2.48 -9.12
C LYS A 28 6.26 -1.48 -8.01
N LEU A 29 5.34 -1.37 -7.04
CA LEU A 29 5.51 -0.45 -5.90
C LEU A 29 6.75 -0.80 -5.09
N LEU A 30 6.94 -2.08 -4.80
CA LEU A 30 8.07 -2.54 -4.00
C LEU A 30 9.40 -2.45 -4.74
N SER A 31 9.38 -2.32 -6.07
CA SER A 31 10.60 -2.16 -6.88
C SER A 31 11.28 -0.82 -6.66
N GLN A 32 10.61 0.15 -6.04
CA GLN A 32 11.09 1.50 -5.81
C GLN A 32 11.24 2.33 -7.10
N ARG A 33 10.83 1.81 -8.24
CA ARG A 33 10.98 2.50 -9.53
C ARG A 33 9.93 3.56 -9.80
N PRO A 34 8.62 3.25 -9.67
CA PRO A 34 7.60 4.30 -9.89
C PRO A 34 7.57 5.33 -8.79
N ILE A 35 7.97 4.94 -7.58
CA ILE A 35 7.95 5.79 -6.40
C ILE A 35 8.92 5.20 -5.38
N ALA A 36 9.70 6.04 -4.72
CA ALA A 36 10.64 5.59 -3.70
C ALA A 36 9.97 5.45 -2.34
N GLY A 37 10.52 4.59 -1.50
CA GLY A 37 10.16 4.54 -0.08
C GLY A 37 8.91 3.74 0.27
N ILE A 38 8.35 2.99 -0.67
CA ILE A 38 7.16 2.18 -0.40
C ILE A 38 7.59 0.77 0.00
N GLY A 39 7.33 0.42 1.25
CA GLY A 39 7.54 -0.93 1.75
C GLY A 39 6.25 -1.74 1.77
N ASN A 40 6.35 -2.98 2.27
CA ASN A 40 5.25 -3.93 2.27
C ASN A 40 4.01 -3.41 3.00
N ILE A 41 4.20 -2.76 4.14
CA ILE A 41 3.10 -2.22 4.95
C ILE A 41 2.33 -1.17 4.18
N TYR A 42 3.05 -0.19 3.63
CA TYR A 42 2.40 0.94 2.95
C TYR A 42 1.79 0.54 1.62
N ALA A 43 2.38 -0.43 0.93
CA ALA A 43 1.81 -0.95 -0.30
C ALA A 43 0.44 -1.58 -0.03
N ASP A 44 0.34 -2.44 0.97
CA ASP A 44 -0.93 -3.09 1.30
C ASP A 44 -1.98 -2.07 1.75
N GLU A 45 -1.60 -1.10 2.59
CA GLU A 45 -2.53 -0.07 3.07
C GLU A 45 -3.05 0.80 1.94
N ALA A 46 -2.18 1.26 1.07
CA ALA A 46 -2.58 2.14 -0.03
C ALA A 46 -3.45 1.40 -1.06
N LEU A 47 -3.13 0.16 -1.36
CA LEU A 47 -3.93 -0.65 -2.28
C LEU A 47 -5.32 -0.92 -1.71
N TRP A 48 -5.42 -1.19 -0.42
CA TRP A 48 -6.71 -1.36 0.24
C TRP A 48 -7.55 -0.08 0.16
N ARG A 49 -6.97 1.08 0.49
CA ARG A 49 -7.67 2.36 0.40
C ARG A 49 -8.12 2.69 -1.01
N SER A 50 -7.34 2.28 -2.00
CA SER A 50 -7.63 2.53 -3.41
C SER A 50 -8.64 1.55 -4.01
N GLY A 51 -8.95 0.46 -3.30
CA GLY A 51 -9.78 -0.60 -3.84
C GLY A 51 -9.14 -1.36 -4.99
N ILE A 52 -7.82 -1.44 -5.00
CA ILE A 52 -7.06 -2.06 -6.09
C ILE A 52 -6.49 -3.39 -5.62
N HIS A 53 -6.79 -4.46 -6.35
CA HIS A 53 -6.24 -5.78 -6.07
C HIS A 53 -4.72 -5.76 -6.25
N PRO A 54 -3.95 -6.30 -5.29
CA PRO A 54 -2.47 -6.24 -5.36
C PRO A 54 -1.88 -6.96 -6.56
N GLY A 55 -2.60 -7.91 -7.13
CA GLY A 55 -2.17 -8.65 -8.32
C GLY A 55 -2.52 -7.98 -9.63
N THR A 56 -3.17 -6.83 -9.62
CA THR A 56 -3.51 -6.09 -10.84
C THR A 56 -2.25 -5.73 -11.61
N ARG A 57 -2.24 -5.96 -12.90
CA ARG A 57 -1.05 -5.70 -13.72
C ARG A 57 -1.11 -4.39 -14.48
N ARG A 58 -2.31 -3.93 -14.79
CA ARG A 58 -2.51 -2.69 -15.55
C ARG A 58 -3.49 -1.78 -14.84
N LEU A 59 -3.08 -0.54 -14.65
CA LEU A 59 -3.92 0.51 -14.10
C LEU A 59 -4.06 1.63 -15.12
N GLY A 60 -5.28 2.09 -15.33
CA GLY A 60 -5.51 3.29 -16.13
C GLY A 60 -5.05 4.55 -15.39
N PRO A 61 -5.12 5.71 -16.07
CA PRO A 61 -4.66 6.97 -15.47
C PRO A 61 -5.39 7.34 -14.17
N GLU A 62 -6.71 7.17 -14.13
CA GLU A 62 -7.52 7.54 -12.96
C GLU A 62 -7.17 6.71 -11.74
N ARG A 63 -7.06 5.39 -11.91
CA ARG A 63 -6.71 4.51 -10.80
C ARG A 63 -5.28 4.73 -10.34
N SER A 64 -4.38 5.04 -11.26
CA SER A 64 -2.99 5.38 -10.93
C SER A 64 -2.93 6.64 -10.08
N GLU A 65 -3.66 7.67 -10.47
CA GLU A 65 -3.71 8.91 -9.71
C GLU A 65 -4.31 8.71 -8.32
N ARG A 66 -5.38 7.92 -8.23
CA ARG A 66 -6.00 7.58 -6.95
C ARG A 66 -5.02 6.82 -6.05
N LEU A 67 -4.31 5.86 -6.61
CA LEU A 67 -3.31 5.12 -5.85
C LEU A 67 -2.20 6.03 -5.33
N LEU A 68 -1.69 6.93 -6.16
CA LEU A 68 -0.68 7.89 -5.73
C LEU A 68 -1.18 8.75 -4.57
N GLY A 69 -2.42 9.22 -4.65
CA GLY A 69 -3.03 10.00 -3.57
C GLY A 69 -3.06 9.23 -2.26
N HIS A 70 -3.45 7.96 -2.30
CA HIS A 70 -3.49 7.14 -1.09
C HIS A 70 -2.10 6.74 -0.59
N LEU A 71 -1.13 6.55 -1.48
CA LEU A 71 0.25 6.34 -1.07
C LEU A 71 0.77 7.54 -0.28
N ARG A 72 0.52 8.74 -0.77
CA ARG A 72 0.90 9.97 -0.07
C ARG A 72 0.18 10.10 1.27
N GLU A 73 -1.08 9.72 1.30
CA GLU A 73 -1.90 9.75 2.51
C GLU A 73 -1.34 8.84 3.58
N VAL A 74 -1.09 7.56 3.26
CA VAL A 74 -0.59 6.61 4.26
C VAL A 74 0.81 6.99 4.72
N LEU A 75 1.66 7.47 3.83
CA LEU A 75 3.01 7.92 4.21
C LEU A 75 2.96 9.16 5.09
N GLY A 76 2.08 10.11 4.77
CA GLY A 76 1.90 11.30 5.58
C GLY A 76 1.43 10.96 6.99
N GLU A 77 0.45 10.07 7.11
CA GLU A 77 -0.04 9.60 8.40
C GLU A 77 1.06 8.89 9.19
N ALA A 78 1.84 8.05 8.50
CA ALA A 78 2.94 7.34 9.15
C ALA A 78 3.99 8.28 9.70
N LEU A 79 4.33 9.34 8.96
CA LEU A 79 5.27 10.36 9.42
C LEU A 79 4.72 11.10 10.64
N ASP A 80 3.43 11.44 10.62
CA ASP A 80 2.78 12.12 11.74
C ASP A 80 2.75 11.25 13.00
N ASN A 81 2.70 9.94 12.83
CA ASN A 81 2.63 8.98 13.93
C ASN A 81 3.98 8.36 14.27
N GLY A 82 5.07 8.95 13.81
CA GLY A 82 6.42 8.46 14.11
C GLY A 82 6.89 7.31 13.23
N GLY A 83 6.12 6.99 12.19
CA GLY A 83 6.47 5.92 11.25
C GLY A 83 6.04 4.54 11.72
N THR A 84 6.13 3.58 10.81
CA THR A 84 5.84 2.17 11.08
C THR A 84 6.94 1.32 10.47
N THR A 85 7.61 0.51 11.30
CA THR A 85 8.66 -0.39 10.86
C THR A 85 8.44 -1.75 11.50
N LEU A 86 9.17 -2.76 11.03
CA LEU A 86 9.13 -4.07 11.68
C LEU A 86 9.58 -3.97 13.14
N ARG A 87 10.51 -3.07 13.42
CA ARG A 87 10.98 -2.84 14.78
C ARG A 87 9.85 -2.34 15.67
N ASP A 88 9.05 -1.41 15.17
CA ASP A 88 7.92 -0.86 15.90
C ASP A 88 6.88 -1.94 16.19
N TYR A 89 6.67 -2.83 15.22
CA TYR A 89 5.75 -3.96 15.39
C TYR A 89 6.19 -4.92 16.49
N ARG A 90 7.48 -5.04 16.74
CA ARG A 90 8.02 -5.97 17.73
C ARG A 90 8.05 -5.40 19.13
N THR A 91 7.74 -4.13 19.29
CA THR A 91 7.80 -3.49 20.60
C THR A 91 6.53 -3.80 21.38
N PRO A 92 6.63 -4.46 22.54
CA PRO A 92 5.44 -4.92 23.25
C PRO A 92 4.70 -3.84 24.02
N ASP A 93 5.33 -2.70 24.27
CA ASP A 93 4.72 -1.64 25.08
C ASP A 93 3.71 -0.79 24.34
N GLY A 94 3.59 -0.96 23.04
CA GLY A 94 2.67 -0.21 22.23
C GLY A 94 3.06 1.23 21.95
N GLY A 95 4.04 1.76 22.65
CA GLY A 95 4.47 3.14 22.46
C GLY A 95 5.09 3.37 21.09
N SER A 96 5.97 2.46 20.70
CA SER A 96 6.59 2.53 19.39
C SER A 96 5.70 1.96 18.29
N GLY A 97 4.63 1.28 18.66
CA GLY A 97 3.66 0.74 17.72
C GLY A 97 2.49 1.68 17.47
N ARG A 98 2.66 2.98 17.71
CA ARG A 98 1.57 3.93 17.57
C ARG A 98 0.88 3.84 16.21
N ASN A 99 1.64 3.75 15.14
CA ASN A 99 1.09 3.68 13.79
C ASN A 99 0.40 2.36 13.49
N GLN A 100 0.68 1.29 14.24
CA GLN A 100 -0.03 0.02 14.08
C GLN A 100 -1.52 0.16 14.32
N HIS A 101 -1.92 1.03 15.24
CA HIS A 101 -3.32 1.24 15.57
C HIS A 101 -4.08 1.93 14.43
N HIS A 102 -3.35 2.48 13.45
CA HIS A 102 -3.93 3.15 12.30
C HIS A 102 -3.91 2.30 11.04
N LEU A 103 -3.42 1.05 11.14
CA LEU A 103 -3.42 0.16 9.99
C LEU A 103 -4.80 -0.48 9.80
N ASP A 104 -5.25 -0.45 8.57
CA ASP A 104 -6.58 -0.96 8.23
C ASP A 104 -6.56 -2.33 7.57
N CYS A 105 -5.43 -2.71 7.02
CA CYS A 105 -5.32 -3.91 6.21
C CYS A 105 -4.12 -4.78 6.58
N TYR A 106 -2.94 -4.20 6.57
CA TYR A 106 -1.71 -4.95 6.80
C TYR A 106 -1.75 -5.69 8.15
N GLY A 107 -1.43 -6.99 8.11
CA GLY A 107 -1.39 -7.80 9.32
C GLY A 107 -2.75 -8.21 9.87
N ARG A 108 -3.83 -7.92 9.16
CA ARG A 108 -5.18 -8.19 9.64
C ARG A 108 -5.88 -9.33 8.92
N SER A 109 -5.13 -10.27 8.36
CA SER A 109 -5.70 -11.45 7.70
C SER A 109 -6.64 -12.18 8.67
N GLY A 110 -7.81 -12.56 8.19
CA GLY A 110 -8.82 -13.24 9.00
C GLY A 110 -9.69 -12.31 9.83
N GLN A 111 -9.43 -11.01 9.80
CA GLN A 111 -10.24 -10.01 10.50
C GLN A 111 -11.19 -9.30 9.51
N PRO A 112 -12.29 -8.75 10.01
CA PRO A 112 -13.23 -8.08 9.12
C PRO A 112 -12.63 -6.82 8.49
N CYS A 113 -12.89 -6.65 7.19
CA CYS A 113 -12.55 -5.41 6.49
C CYS A 113 -13.29 -4.24 7.13
N ARG A 114 -12.58 -3.17 7.43
CA ARG A 114 -13.19 -2.00 8.08
C ARG A 114 -14.17 -1.26 7.18
N SER A 115 -14.14 -1.54 5.88
CA SER A 115 -15.04 -0.90 4.92
C SER A 115 -16.31 -1.75 4.68
N CYS A 116 -16.16 -3.04 4.38
CA CYS A 116 -17.30 -3.87 3.98
C CYS A 116 -17.64 -5.01 4.96
N GLY A 117 -16.78 -5.29 5.93
CA GLY A 117 -17.02 -6.35 6.90
C GLY A 117 -16.60 -7.75 6.48
N ASP A 118 -16.29 -7.97 5.22
CA ASP A 118 -15.81 -9.27 4.77
C ASP A 118 -14.42 -9.55 5.31
N LEU A 119 -14.06 -10.81 5.47
CA LEU A 119 -12.77 -11.16 6.04
C LEU A 119 -11.64 -10.84 5.08
N LEU A 120 -10.62 -10.18 5.61
CA LEU A 120 -9.37 -9.95 4.88
C LEU A 120 -8.66 -11.29 4.70
N ILE A 121 -8.02 -11.44 3.56
CA ILE A 121 -7.24 -12.63 3.24
C ILE A 121 -5.80 -12.25 2.96
N SER A 122 -4.91 -13.22 3.06
CA SER A 122 -3.51 -13.00 2.74
C SER A 122 -2.95 -14.15 1.93
N ARG A 123 -1.95 -13.84 1.11
CA ARG A 123 -1.17 -14.80 0.34
C ARG A 123 0.24 -14.28 0.19
N SER A 124 1.16 -15.19 -0.07
CA SER A 124 2.52 -14.79 -0.44
C SER A 124 2.53 -14.35 -1.90
N MET A 125 3.08 -13.17 -2.16
CA MET A 125 3.35 -12.67 -3.50
C MET A 125 4.78 -12.17 -3.51
N ASP A 126 5.60 -12.72 -4.40
CA ASP A 126 7.03 -12.39 -4.49
C ASP A 126 7.73 -12.52 -3.14
N GLN A 127 7.42 -13.61 -2.42
CA GLN A 127 8.00 -13.94 -1.12
C GLN A 127 7.63 -12.96 0.00
N ARG A 128 6.58 -12.16 -0.20
CA ARG A 128 6.09 -11.23 0.80
C ARG A 128 4.63 -11.51 1.10
N THR A 129 4.28 -11.49 2.38
CA THR A 129 2.87 -11.61 2.78
C THR A 129 2.10 -10.42 2.26
N THR A 130 1.01 -10.68 1.57
CA THR A 130 0.16 -9.65 0.98
C THR A 130 -1.26 -9.85 1.52
N THR A 131 -1.85 -8.80 2.07
CA THR A 131 -3.19 -8.83 2.66
C THR A 131 -4.11 -7.89 1.89
N TRP A 132 -5.32 -8.34 1.60
CA TRP A 132 -6.31 -7.50 0.91
C TRP A 132 -7.73 -7.98 1.22
N CYS A 133 -8.71 -7.14 0.87
CA CYS A 133 -10.12 -7.49 0.95
C CYS A 133 -10.59 -8.03 -0.40
N PRO A 134 -11.07 -9.28 -0.47
CA PRO A 134 -11.51 -9.84 -1.75
C PRO A 134 -12.72 -9.14 -2.33
N THR A 135 -13.50 -8.44 -1.50
CA THR A 135 -14.68 -7.70 -1.95
C THR A 135 -14.32 -6.29 -2.41
N CYS A 136 -13.65 -5.51 -1.54
CA CYS A 136 -13.30 -4.13 -1.87
C CYS A 136 -12.22 -4.03 -2.95
N GLN A 137 -11.34 -5.03 -3.02
CA GLN A 137 -10.22 -5.05 -3.95
C GLN A 137 -10.38 -6.18 -4.97
N ALA A 138 -11.60 -6.39 -5.45
CA ALA A 138 -11.86 -7.38 -6.49
C ALA A 138 -11.15 -6.98 -7.78
N ARG A 139 -10.74 -7.99 -8.56
CA ARG A 139 -10.14 -7.74 -9.87
C ARG A 139 -11.16 -7.27 -10.88
#